data_2b5512b2196cf42cdae2a25be3f5a8c5
#
_entry.id   2b5512b2196cf42cdae2a25be3f5a8c5
#
_cell.length_a   1.000
_cell.length_b   1.000
_cell.length_c   1.000
_cell.angle_alpha   90.00
_cell.angle_beta   90.00
_cell.angle_gamma   90.00
#
_symmetry.space_group_name_H-M   'P 1'
#
loop_
_entity.id
_entity.type
_entity.pdbx_description
1 polymer ?
#
loop_
_entity_poly.entity_id
_entity_poly.type
_entity_poly.pdbx_seq_one_letter_code
_entity_poly.pdbx_strand_id
1 'polypeptide(L)'
;MEHNTGSNQNKSDKRNSASIVSRKKGYRDLDLSLKRHPLTGKINTLKDDAAVKNAVKNLVLTNFFERPFQPSLGANLRGLLFEPADGVTRLAIKDNIESVVKAEPRIKLLAISITDLSDKNAYRVTMSYRIRESNKVEDVEIVLRRLR
;
A
#
# COMPACT_ATOMS: atom_id res chain seq x y z
N MET A 1 62.25 -52.00 -3.31
CA MET A 1 60.96 -52.12 -4.03
C MET A 1 59.97 -51.23 -3.27
N GLU A 2 59.84 -50.04 -3.74
CA GLU A 2 58.99 -49.03 -3.10
C GLU A 2 57.73 -48.84 -3.92
N HIS A 3 56.60 -49.13 -3.33
CA HIS A 3 55.31 -48.84 -3.93
C HIS A 3 54.82 -47.46 -3.48
N ASN A 4 54.88 -46.53 -4.40
CA ASN A 4 54.33 -45.21 -4.30
C ASN A 4 52.81 -45.27 -4.59
N THR A 5 51.99 -45.18 -3.56
CA THR A 5 50.55 -45.08 -3.68
C THR A 5 50.15 -43.62 -3.74
N GLY A 6 49.68 -43.22 -4.90
CA GLY A 6 49.29 -41.85 -5.24
C GLY A 6 48.23 -41.26 -4.31
N SER A 7 48.50 -40.04 -3.92
CA SER A 7 47.60 -39.15 -3.20
C SER A 7 46.38 -38.82 -4.07
N ASN A 8 45.24 -39.33 -3.69
CA ASN A 8 43.98 -38.96 -4.27
C ASN A 8 43.57 -37.56 -3.78
N GLN A 9 43.83 -36.58 -4.58
CA GLN A 9 43.40 -35.22 -4.31
C GLN A 9 41.87 -35.15 -4.42
N ASN A 10 41.26 -35.08 -3.26
CA ASN A 10 39.85 -34.82 -3.11
C ASN A 10 39.56 -33.36 -3.57
N LYS A 11 39.26 -33.21 -4.85
CA LYS A 11 38.70 -31.95 -5.35
C LYS A 11 37.32 -31.79 -4.71
N SER A 12 37.33 -31.15 -3.55
CA SER A 12 36.12 -30.64 -2.93
C SER A 12 35.40 -29.74 -3.93
N ASP A 13 34.32 -30.26 -4.44
CA ASP A 13 33.31 -29.52 -5.18
C ASP A 13 32.91 -28.25 -4.39
N LYS A 14 33.53 -27.14 -4.71
CA LYS A 14 32.98 -25.81 -4.43
C LYS A 14 31.80 -25.61 -5.39
N ARG A 15 30.78 -26.46 -5.30
CA ARG A 15 29.50 -26.17 -5.89
C ARG A 15 28.88 -25.03 -5.11
N ASN A 16 29.07 -23.84 -5.67
CA ASN A 16 28.16 -22.72 -5.59
C ASN A 16 27.09 -22.83 -4.50
N SER A 17 27.42 -22.41 -3.32
CA SER A 17 26.45 -21.79 -2.44
C SER A 17 26.04 -20.48 -3.10
N ALA A 18 25.34 -20.55 -4.22
CA ALA A 18 24.53 -19.46 -4.69
C ALA A 18 23.58 -19.18 -3.51
N SER A 19 23.96 -18.23 -2.70
CA SER A 19 23.08 -17.66 -1.71
C SER A 19 21.76 -17.43 -2.44
N ILE A 20 20.73 -18.20 -2.06
CA ILE A 20 19.37 -17.94 -2.48
C ILE A 20 19.08 -16.56 -1.89
N VAL A 21 19.43 -15.53 -2.64
CA VAL A 21 18.97 -14.19 -2.38
C VAL A 21 17.47 -14.29 -2.54
N SER A 22 16.80 -14.51 -1.42
CA SER A 22 15.35 -14.44 -1.34
C SER A 22 14.97 -13.12 -1.98
N ARG A 23 14.54 -13.17 -3.24
CA ARG A 23 14.06 -11.99 -3.94
C ARG A 23 12.87 -11.51 -3.13
N LYS A 24 13.06 -10.44 -2.36
CA LYS A 24 11.96 -9.77 -1.71
C LYS A 24 10.86 -9.60 -2.75
N LYS A 25 9.71 -10.16 -2.47
CA LYS A 25 8.56 -10.14 -3.38
C LYS A 25 8.06 -8.70 -3.41
N GLY A 26 8.61 -7.87 -4.32
CA GLY A 26 8.26 -6.46 -4.41
C GLY A 26 6.78 -6.31 -4.76
N TYR A 27 6.11 -5.37 -4.12
CA TYR A 27 4.74 -5.01 -4.46
C TYR A 27 4.71 -4.31 -5.82
N ARG A 28 3.69 -4.59 -6.61
CA ARG A 28 3.44 -3.91 -7.88
C ARG A 28 1.96 -3.58 -7.99
N ASP A 29 1.68 -2.37 -8.44
CA ASP A 29 0.33 -1.89 -8.69
C ASP A 29 0.29 -1.08 -9.98
N LEU A 30 -0.89 -0.92 -10.56
CA LEU A 30 -1.10 -0.11 -11.74
C LEU A 30 -1.17 1.37 -11.34
N ASP A 31 -0.51 2.23 -12.10
CA ASP A 31 -0.69 3.66 -11.94
C ASP A 31 -2.03 4.07 -12.56
N LEU A 32 -3.01 4.41 -11.70
CA LEU A 32 -4.36 4.81 -12.13
C LEU A 32 -4.41 6.15 -12.89
N SER A 33 -3.29 6.88 -12.97
CA SER A 33 -3.19 8.02 -13.90
C SER A 33 -3.23 7.58 -15.36
N LEU A 34 -3.05 6.27 -15.63
CA LEU A 34 -3.04 5.62 -16.94
C LEU A 34 -2.05 6.27 -17.94
N LYS A 35 -1.07 7.01 -17.44
CA LYS A 35 -0.03 7.60 -18.28
C LYS A 35 0.84 6.50 -18.88
N ARG A 36 1.13 6.65 -20.16
CA ARG A 36 2.05 5.76 -20.86
C ARG A 36 3.49 6.11 -20.58
N HIS A 37 4.30 5.08 -20.38
CA HIS A 37 5.74 5.26 -20.29
C HIS A 37 6.29 5.73 -21.64
N PRO A 38 7.05 6.84 -21.71
CA PRO A 38 7.43 7.48 -22.96
C PRO A 38 8.28 6.57 -23.88
N LEU A 39 9.10 5.71 -23.31
CA LEU A 39 9.99 4.82 -24.07
C LEU A 39 9.35 3.49 -24.45
N THR A 40 8.49 2.92 -23.59
CA THR A 40 7.95 1.56 -23.79
C THR A 40 6.50 1.55 -24.28
N GLY A 41 5.81 2.69 -24.25
CA GLY A 41 4.39 2.81 -24.58
C GLY A 41 3.44 2.07 -23.64
N LYS A 42 3.97 1.35 -22.65
CA LYS A 42 3.18 0.59 -21.66
C LYS A 42 2.64 1.52 -20.56
N ILE A 43 1.56 1.12 -19.91
CA ILE A 43 1.03 1.82 -18.75
C ILE A 43 2.05 1.75 -17.61
N ASN A 44 2.24 2.88 -16.92
CA ASN A 44 3.14 2.96 -15.79
C ASN A 44 2.68 2.04 -14.66
N THR A 45 3.65 1.42 -14.01
CA THR A 45 3.42 0.59 -12.83
C THR A 45 4.13 1.19 -11.62
N LEU A 46 3.44 1.21 -10.50
CA LEU A 46 4.01 1.57 -9.21
C LEU A 46 4.68 0.35 -8.59
N LYS A 47 5.75 0.56 -7.85
CA LYS A 47 6.51 -0.50 -7.20
C LYS A 47 6.67 -0.21 -5.71
N ASP A 48 6.78 -1.29 -4.94
CA ASP A 48 7.12 -1.30 -3.53
C ASP A 48 6.29 -0.30 -2.69
N ASP A 49 6.93 0.64 -2.01
CA ASP A 49 6.28 1.60 -1.11
C ASP A 49 5.23 2.46 -1.86
N ALA A 50 5.52 2.86 -3.10
CA ALA A 50 4.58 3.61 -3.93
C ALA A 50 3.32 2.81 -4.30
N ALA A 51 3.48 1.49 -4.54
CA ALA A 51 2.35 0.61 -4.80
C ALA A 51 1.47 0.46 -3.55
N VAL A 52 2.07 0.30 -2.37
CA VAL A 52 1.33 0.23 -1.11
C VAL A 52 0.57 1.54 -0.84
N LYS A 53 1.23 2.68 -1.04
CA LYS A 53 0.62 4.01 -0.89
C LYS A 53 -0.60 4.20 -1.78
N ASN A 54 -0.49 3.80 -3.04
CA ASN A 54 -1.59 3.85 -4.00
C ASN A 54 -2.75 2.91 -3.59
N ALA A 55 -2.44 1.70 -3.15
CA ALA A 55 -3.43 0.75 -2.67
C ALA A 55 -4.22 1.27 -1.45
N VAL A 56 -3.54 1.87 -0.47
CA VAL A 56 -4.19 2.47 0.71
C VAL A 56 -5.11 3.62 0.28
N LYS A 57 -4.64 4.50 -0.60
CA LYS A 57 -5.46 5.60 -1.13
C LYS A 57 -6.70 5.09 -1.84
N ASN A 58 -6.54 4.10 -2.72
CA ASN A 58 -7.66 3.51 -3.45
C ASN A 58 -8.66 2.83 -2.52
N LEU A 59 -8.16 2.14 -1.48
CA LEU A 59 -9.00 1.47 -0.50
C LEU A 59 -9.90 2.45 0.26
N VAL A 60 -9.35 3.59 0.67
CA VAL A 60 -10.10 4.67 1.35
C VAL A 60 -11.12 5.33 0.42
N LEU A 61 -10.79 5.50 -0.85
CA LEU A 61 -11.69 6.12 -1.84
C LEU A 61 -12.74 5.16 -2.40
N THR A 62 -12.63 3.86 -2.15
CA THR A 62 -13.61 2.86 -2.59
C THR A 62 -14.84 2.89 -1.68
N ASN A 63 -16.03 2.87 -2.27
CA ASN A 63 -17.28 2.73 -1.53
C ASN A 63 -17.74 1.27 -1.52
N PHE A 64 -18.70 0.96 -0.65
CA PHE A 64 -19.34 -0.36 -0.63
C PHE A 64 -19.98 -0.66 -1.98
N PHE A 65 -19.98 -1.93 -2.36
CA PHE A 65 -20.55 -2.46 -3.60
C PHE A 65 -19.85 -2.02 -4.91
N GLU A 66 -18.77 -1.25 -4.85
CA GLU A 66 -17.95 -0.93 -6.03
C GLU A 66 -17.09 -2.12 -6.50
N ARG A 67 -16.81 -3.08 -5.61
CA ARG A 67 -16.06 -4.30 -5.94
C ARG A 67 -16.97 -5.53 -5.99
N PRO A 68 -17.20 -6.14 -7.16
CA PRO A 68 -18.18 -7.23 -7.34
C PRO A 68 -17.97 -8.43 -6.41
N PHE A 69 -16.72 -8.81 -6.14
CA PHE A 69 -16.39 -9.99 -5.32
C PHE A 69 -16.11 -9.67 -3.85
N GLN A 70 -16.07 -8.40 -3.47
CA GLN A 70 -15.83 -7.92 -2.12
C GLN A 70 -16.67 -6.67 -1.84
N PRO A 71 -18.00 -6.80 -1.76
CA PRO A 71 -18.91 -5.65 -1.69
C PRO A 71 -18.77 -4.82 -0.43
N SER A 72 -18.26 -5.41 0.66
CA SER A 72 -18.04 -4.72 1.94
C SER A 72 -16.65 -4.05 2.04
N LEU A 73 -15.80 -4.17 1.01
CA LEU A 73 -14.47 -3.57 1.03
C LEU A 73 -14.54 -2.10 0.61
N GLY A 74 -14.06 -1.22 1.46
CA GLY A 74 -13.97 0.21 1.23
C GLY A 74 -14.40 1.01 2.46
N ALA A 75 -14.07 2.30 2.49
CA ALA A 75 -14.41 3.18 3.61
C ALA A 75 -15.84 3.74 3.54
N ASN A 76 -16.51 3.58 2.41
CA ASN A 76 -17.90 4.04 2.21
C ASN A 76 -18.13 5.49 2.65
N LEU A 77 -17.25 6.39 2.23
CA LEU A 77 -17.27 7.77 2.69
C LEU A 77 -18.32 8.63 1.99
N ARG A 78 -18.81 8.20 0.81
CA ARG A 78 -19.66 9.02 -0.02
C ARG A 78 -20.92 9.52 0.70
N GLY A 79 -21.59 8.64 1.47
CA GLY A 79 -22.74 9.03 2.27
C GLY A 79 -22.41 10.11 3.30
N LEU A 80 -21.30 9.94 4.02
CA LEU A 80 -20.86 10.87 5.06
C LEU A 80 -20.45 12.25 4.52
N LEU A 81 -20.08 12.33 3.24
CA LEU A 81 -19.70 13.61 2.62
C LEU A 81 -20.92 14.48 2.26
N PHE A 82 -22.16 13.97 2.38
CA PHE A 82 -23.38 14.76 2.29
C PHE A 82 -23.87 15.26 3.65
N GLU A 83 -23.40 14.65 4.74
CA GLU A 83 -23.80 15.01 6.09
C GLU A 83 -23.24 16.39 6.53
N PRO A 84 -23.82 17.04 7.55
CA PRO A 84 -23.30 18.28 8.11
C PRO A 84 -21.82 18.16 8.51
N ALA A 85 -21.06 19.26 8.41
CA ALA A 85 -19.67 19.30 8.84
C ALA A 85 -19.55 19.47 10.35
N ASP A 86 -19.89 18.45 11.10
CA ASP A 86 -19.82 18.45 12.56
C ASP A 86 -18.77 17.45 13.10
N GLY A 87 -18.67 17.40 14.42
CA GLY A 87 -17.77 16.48 15.11
C GLY A 87 -18.15 15.01 14.93
N VAL A 88 -19.45 14.73 14.81
CA VAL A 88 -19.98 13.37 14.65
C VAL A 88 -19.60 12.81 13.29
N THR A 89 -19.83 13.59 12.24
CA THR A 89 -19.46 13.22 10.86
C THR A 89 -17.96 13.00 10.74
N ARG A 90 -17.13 13.85 11.35
CA ARG A 90 -15.66 13.66 11.36
C ARG A 90 -15.26 12.36 12.05
N LEU A 91 -15.89 12.04 13.18
CA LEU A 91 -15.63 10.80 13.91
C LEU A 91 -16.02 9.59 13.05
N ALA A 92 -17.20 9.60 12.43
CA ALA A 92 -17.67 8.53 11.56
C ALA A 92 -16.75 8.31 10.35
N ILE A 93 -16.25 9.39 9.72
CA ILE A 93 -15.25 9.31 8.65
C ILE A 93 -13.97 8.65 9.17
N LYS A 94 -13.50 9.05 10.34
CA LYS A 94 -12.29 8.47 10.95
C LYS A 94 -12.46 6.97 11.19
N ASP A 95 -13.55 6.56 11.82
CA ASP A 95 -13.81 5.17 12.17
C ASP A 95 -13.93 4.28 10.92
N ASN A 96 -14.60 4.76 9.87
CA ASN A 96 -14.69 4.03 8.61
C ASN A 96 -13.32 3.85 7.95
N ILE A 97 -12.51 4.92 7.90
CA ILE A 97 -11.16 4.84 7.34
C ILE A 97 -10.29 3.90 8.18
N GLU A 98 -10.34 4.02 9.50
CA GLU A 98 -9.56 3.17 10.41
C GLU A 98 -9.91 1.70 10.23
N SER A 99 -11.19 1.38 10.14
CA SER A 99 -11.67 0.01 9.93
C SER A 99 -11.15 -0.59 8.63
N VAL A 100 -11.26 0.14 7.52
CA VAL A 100 -10.85 -0.39 6.21
C VAL A 100 -9.34 -0.46 6.06
N VAL A 101 -8.60 0.50 6.63
CA VAL A 101 -7.13 0.51 6.57
C VAL A 101 -6.53 -0.59 7.45
N LYS A 102 -7.15 -0.93 8.59
CA LYS A 102 -6.76 -2.07 9.42
C LYS A 102 -6.88 -3.41 8.70
N ALA A 103 -7.78 -3.52 7.73
CA ALA A 103 -7.94 -4.73 6.91
C ALA A 103 -6.80 -4.91 5.88
N GLU A 104 -5.94 -3.90 5.64
CA GLU A 104 -4.81 -3.99 4.74
C GLU A 104 -3.60 -4.66 5.44
N PRO A 105 -3.24 -5.91 5.08
CA PRO A 105 -2.26 -6.69 5.84
C PRO A 105 -0.82 -6.18 5.67
N ARG A 106 -0.53 -5.40 4.64
CA ARG A 106 0.82 -4.91 4.32
C ARG A 106 1.27 -3.75 5.19
N ILE A 107 0.35 -3.10 5.88
CA ILE A 107 0.63 -1.92 6.69
C ILE A 107 0.22 -2.09 8.15
N LYS A 108 0.73 -1.22 8.99
CA LYS A 108 0.27 -0.99 10.36
C LYS A 108 -0.07 0.49 10.50
N LEU A 109 -1.34 0.78 10.69
CA LEU A 109 -1.79 2.15 10.96
C LEU A 109 -1.18 2.66 12.26
N LEU A 110 -0.68 3.89 12.25
CA LEU A 110 -0.10 4.58 13.41
C LEU A 110 -1.01 5.70 13.89
N ALA A 111 -1.46 6.57 12.98
CA ALA A 111 -2.28 7.71 13.31
C ALA A 111 -3.20 8.09 12.14
N ILE A 112 -4.37 8.67 12.48
CA ILE A 112 -5.27 9.33 11.52
C ILE A 112 -5.65 10.69 12.10
N SER A 113 -5.51 11.73 11.31
CA SER A 113 -5.96 13.07 11.60
C SER A 113 -6.91 13.55 10.51
N ILE A 114 -8.01 14.18 10.92
CA ILE A 114 -8.99 14.77 9.99
C ILE A 114 -9.12 16.24 10.33
N THR A 115 -8.83 17.10 9.36
CA THR A 115 -8.96 18.55 9.46
C THR A 115 -10.09 19.00 8.54
N ASP A 116 -10.99 19.79 9.07
CA ASP A 116 -12.02 20.45 8.29
C ASP A 116 -11.42 21.64 7.51
N LEU A 117 -11.64 21.66 6.21
CA LEU A 117 -11.30 22.76 5.31
C LEU A 117 -12.60 23.48 4.91
N SER A 118 -13.19 24.19 5.86
CA SER A 118 -14.49 24.87 5.71
C SER A 118 -14.52 25.76 4.47
N ASP A 119 -13.45 26.51 4.20
CA ASP A 119 -13.32 27.41 3.04
C ASP A 119 -13.39 26.67 1.71
N LYS A 120 -13.00 25.39 1.68
CA LYS A 120 -12.96 24.56 0.47
C LYS A 120 -14.07 23.53 0.42
N ASN A 121 -14.97 23.54 1.39
CA ASN A 121 -16.01 22.52 1.56
C ASN A 121 -15.44 21.10 1.45
N ALA A 122 -14.39 20.82 2.22
CA ALA A 122 -13.64 19.57 2.13
C ALA A 122 -13.08 19.14 3.50
N TYR A 123 -12.78 17.85 3.63
CA TYR A 123 -11.98 17.30 4.72
C TYR A 123 -10.60 16.93 4.21
N ARG A 124 -9.57 17.31 4.97
CA ARG A 124 -8.21 16.77 4.76
C ARG A 124 -8.00 15.63 5.72
N VAL A 125 -7.76 14.45 5.17
CA VAL A 125 -7.41 13.26 5.93
C VAL A 125 -5.93 13.01 5.79
N THR A 126 -5.21 13.01 6.89
CA THR A 126 -3.79 12.64 6.95
C THR A 126 -3.65 11.35 7.72
N MET A 127 -3.03 10.35 7.11
CA MET A 127 -2.79 9.04 7.71
C MET A 127 -1.31 8.75 7.73
N SER A 128 -0.80 8.36 8.89
CA SER A 128 0.56 7.84 9.08
C SER A 128 0.49 6.34 9.31
N TYR A 129 1.22 5.58 8.54
CA TYR A 129 1.28 4.12 8.68
C TYR A 129 2.69 3.59 8.44
N ARG A 130 2.96 2.40 8.95
CA ARG A 130 4.22 1.71 8.76
C ARG A 130 4.02 0.55 7.79
N ILE A 131 4.87 0.47 6.77
CA ILE A 131 4.91 -0.67 5.84
C ILE A 131 5.64 -1.80 6.53
N ARG A 132 4.99 -2.98 6.65
CA ARG A 132 5.53 -4.10 7.43
C ARG A 132 6.83 -4.68 6.85
N GLU A 133 6.97 -4.68 5.54
CA GLU A 133 8.12 -5.29 4.87
C GLU A 133 9.36 -4.38 4.89
N SER A 134 9.21 -3.10 4.58
CA SER A 134 10.31 -2.12 4.58
C SER A 134 10.54 -1.47 5.94
N ASN A 135 9.60 -1.65 6.88
CA ASN A 135 9.56 -0.98 8.19
C ASN A 135 9.59 0.56 8.11
N LYS A 136 9.34 1.12 6.94
CA LYS A 136 9.27 2.56 6.72
C LYS A 136 7.93 3.11 7.18
N VAL A 137 7.97 4.34 7.70
CA VAL A 137 6.79 5.13 7.99
C VAL A 137 6.51 6.03 6.80
N GLU A 138 5.29 6.00 6.32
CA GLU A 138 4.80 6.80 5.20
C GLU A 138 3.54 7.56 5.61
N ASP A 139 3.42 8.76 5.05
CA ASP A 139 2.24 9.59 5.22
C ASP A 139 1.45 9.69 3.91
N VAL A 140 0.13 9.61 4.04
CA VAL A 140 -0.79 9.82 2.92
C VAL A 140 -1.77 10.93 3.30
N GLU A 141 -1.86 11.91 2.42
CA GLU A 141 -2.88 12.94 2.49
C GLU A 141 -3.94 12.70 1.41
N ILE A 142 -5.20 12.77 1.82
CA ILE A 142 -6.37 12.65 0.94
C ILE A 142 -7.29 13.82 1.22
N VAL A 143 -7.69 14.53 0.17
CA VAL A 143 -8.68 15.59 0.26
C VAL A 143 -10.03 15.04 -0.20
N LEU A 144 -10.98 15.00 0.72
CA LEU A 144 -12.35 14.55 0.50
C LEU A 144 -13.24 15.78 0.31
N ARG A 145 -13.68 16.01 -0.91
CA ARG A 145 -14.61 17.12 -1.20
C ARG A 145 -16.02 16.73 -0.79
N ARG A 146 -16.68 17.61 -0.07
CA ARG A 146 -18.09 17.43 0.29
C ARG A 146 -18.95 17.61 -0.95
N LEU A 147 -19.97 16.76 -1.04
CA LEU A 147 -20.93 16.79 -2.13
C LEU A 147 -22.16 17.56 -1.64
N ARG A 148 -22.36 18.75 -2.14
CA ARG A 148 -23.57 19.58 -1.91
C ARG A 148 -24.34 19.68 -3.22
#